data_1da7e20a043fddc5eb3718b14bb892cd
#
_entry.id   1da7e20a043fddc5eb3718b14bb892cd
#
_cell.length_a   1.000
_cell.length_b   1.000
_cell.length_c   1.000
_cell.angle_alpha   90.00
_cell.angle_beta   90.00
_cell.angle_gamma   90.00
#
_symmetry.space_group_name_H-M   'P 1'
#
loop_
_entity.id
_entity.type
_entity.pdbx_description
1 polymer ?
#
loop_
_entity_poly.entity_id
_entity_poly.type
_entity_poly.pdbx_seq_one_letter_code
_entity_poly.pdbx_strand_id
1 'polypeptide(L)'
;MRKFRRQLTELLSGLRRVSEKSGDCVLMGQGAYAPRSGRRVVACLAVCLSLTANFCTAQDAKADKVPKIVGAIPLAIETGVPIKLTLRGQLLDQITEIKVGSGDLKAEIVSKGKAAVPPNYDAKRVGETQAELKFTLPAETPSGRLSLIAVTAEGASVPYEIIVAKADELIQEKEPNDGFKTAQLISMGKTVVGTIHDQRTVDVFELKGEAGQKLTISVVAQQVGSLMDPFLTLYDGAGQVVVGVDDNDGRDATLEVTLAKSGSYYITVQDANDAGGPHFVYLLKVTQ
;
A
#
# COMPACT_ATOMS: atom_id res chain seq x y z
N MET A 1 -18.95 24.42 2.05
CA MET A 1 -18.62 22.99 2.24
C MET A 1 -19.80 22.01 2.07
N ARG A 2 -20.95 22.12 2.76
CA ARG A 2 -22.07 21.14 2.59
C ARG A 2 -22.68 21.05 1.18
N LYS A 3 -22.69 22.10 0.38
CA LYS A 3 -23.21 22.09 -1.02
C LYS A 3 -22.26 21.38 -2.00
N PHE A 4 -20.97 21.46 -1.75
CA PHE A 4 -19.91 20.86 -2.58
C PHE A 4 -19.87 19.32 -2.43
N ARG A 5 -20.04 18.82 -1.20
CA ARG A 5 -20.15 17.37 -0.93
C ARG A 5 -21.33 16.70 -1.64
N ARG A 6 -22.45 17.39 -1.77
CA ARG A 6 -23.65 16.82 -2.40
C ARG A 6 -23.49 16.63 -3.92
N GLN A 7 -22.73 17.52 -4.59
CA GLN A 7 -22.43 17.38 -6.01
C GLN A 7 -21.43 16.25 -6.31
N LEU A 8 -20.44 16.04 -5.44
CA LEU A 8 -19.47 14.95 -5.60
C LEU A 8 -20.14 13.59 -5.40
N THR A 9 -21.02 13.45 -4.42
CA THR A 9 -21.76 12.20 -4.16
C THR A 9 -22.71 11.84 -5.31
N GLU A 10 -23.28 12.81 -5.98
CA GLU A 10 -24.15 12.58 -7.15
C GLU A 10 -23.34 12.19 -8.40
N LEU A 11 -22.13 12.72 -8.58
CA LEU A 11 -21.21 12.33 -9.66
C LEU A 11 -20.68 10.89 -9.50
N LEU A 12 -20.33 10.50 -8.28
CA LEU A 12 -19.81 9.16 -7.97
C LEU A 12 -20.89 8.08 -8.05
N SER A 13 -22.15 8.40 -7.76
CA SER A 13 -23.27 7.45 -7.91
C SER A 13 -23.61 7.14 -9.39
N GLY A 14 -23.22 8.02 -10.31
CA GLY A 14 -23.37 7.83 -11.75
C GLY A 14 -22.36 6.85 -12.35
N LEU A 15 -21.15 6.79 -11.81
CA LEU A 15 -20.07 5.93 -12.31
C LEU A 15 -20.17 4.45 -11.87
N ARG A 16 -20.84 4.18 -10.75
CA ARG A 16 -21.05 2.78 -10.28
C ARG A 16 -22.00 1.94 -11.14
N ARG A 17 -22.73 2.51 -12.09
CA ARG A 17 -23.72 1.77 -12.93
C ARG A 17 -23.16 1.23 -14.25
N VAL A 18 -21.90 1.41 -14.58
CA VAL A 18 -21.34 0.96 -15.89
C VAL A 18 -20.52 -0.32 -15.79
N SER A 19 -20.19 -0.82 -14.60
CA SER A 19 -19.28 -1.97 -14.43
C SER A 19 -19.94 -3.34 -14.24
N GLU A 20 -21.27 -3.48 -14.28
CA GLU A 20 -21.95 -4.77 -14.03
C GLU A 20 -22.65 -5.37 -15.26
N LYS A 21 -22.06 -5.32 -16.44
CA LYS A 21 -22.58 -6.08 -17.60
C LYS A 21 -21.47 -6.53 -18.53
N SER A 22 -20.79 -7.62 -18.21
CA SER A 22 -20.27 -8.55 -19.23
C SER A 22 -19.67 -9.79 -18.56
N GLY A 23 -20.41 -10.87 -18.58
CA GLY A 23 -19.96 -12.16 -18.05
C GLY A 23 -20.88 -13.29 -18.50
N ASP A 24 -21.14 -13.42 -19.79
CA ASP A 24 -21.73 -14.64 -20.35
C ASP A 24 -20.70 -15.36 -21.21
N CYS A 25 -20.17 -16.46 -20.67
CA CYS A 25 -19.35 -17.40 -21.43
C CYS A 25 -20.27 -18.49 -21.98
N VAL A 26 -20.54 -18.45 -23.30
CA VAL A 26 -21.30 -19.43 -24.03
C VAL A 26 -20.44 -20.66 -24.31
N LEU A 27 -20.78 -21.79 -23.72
CA LEU A 27 -20.31 -23.12 -24.11
C LEU A 27 -21.16 -23.62 -25.30
N MET A 28 -20.61 -23.63 -26.50
CA MET A 28 -21.18 -24.36 -27.64
C MET A 28 -20.66 -25.79 -27.65
N GLY A 29 -21.57 -26.73 -27.45
CA GLY A 29 -21.35 -28.13 -27.72
C GLY A 29 -21.67 -28.49 -29.16
N GLN A 30 -21.04 -29.53 -29.68
CA GLN A 30 -21.47 -30.49 -30.73
C GLN A 30 -20.32 -31.49 -30.88
N GLY A 31 -20.49 -32.76 -30.96
CA GLY A 31 -21.52 -33.59 -31.49
C GLY A 31 -21.19 -35.04 -31.23
N ALA A 32 -22.21 -35.82 -31.35
CA ALA A 32 -22.32 -37.22 -31.08
C ALA A 32 -21.49 -38.14 -32.01
N TYR A 33 -21.00 -39.25 -31.48
CA TYR A 33 -21.03 -40.57 -32.09
C TYR A 33 -20.75 -41.66 -31.03
N ALA A 34 -21.70 -42.56 -30.80
CA ALA A 34 -21.48 -43.86 -30.19
C ALA A 34 -21.37 -44.91 -31.31
N PRO A 35 -20.67 -46.05 -31.16
CA PRO A 35 -21.32 -47.17 -30.53
C PRO A 35 -20.45 -48.22 -29.77
N ARG A 36 -21.17 -48.89 -28.86
CA ARG A 36 -21.12 -50.34 -28.49
C ARG A 36 -19.79 -51.07 -28.21
N SER A 37 -19.86 -51.63 -27.02
CA SER A 37 -19.41 -52.97 -26.62
C SER A 37 -18.23 -53.02 -25.63
N GLY A 38 -18.54 -53.50 -24.44
CA GLY A 38 -17.92 -54.69 -23.93
C GLY A 38 -17.03 -54.54 -22.72
N ARG A 39 -17.60 -54.72 -21.52
CA ARG A 39 -17.06 -55.45 -20.37
C ARG A 39 -15.64 -55.14 -19.84
N ARG A 40 -15.67 -54.83 -18.55
CA ARG A 40 -14.60 -55.05 -17.55
C ARG A 40 -13.41 -54.09 -17.59
N VAL A 41 -13.46 -53.10 -16.75
CA VAL A 41 -12.41 -52.74 -15.79
C VAL A 41 -13.06 -51.89 -14.68
N VAL A 42 -13.51 -52.56 -13.62
CA VAL A 42 -13.77 -51.92 -12.33
C VAL A 42 -12.73 -52.48 -11.40
N ALA A 43 -11.75 -51.72 -11.06
CA ALA A 43 -10.90 -51.79 -9.87
C ALA A 43 -9.51 -51.19 -10.14
N CYS A 44 -9.37 -49.86 -10.04
CA CYS A 44 -8.07 -49.19 -9.79
C CYS A 44 -8.22 -47.67 -9.64
N LEU A 45 -9.34 -47.15 -9.11
CA LEU A 45 -9.54 -45.70 -8.93
C LEU A 45 -9.80 -45.27 -7.48
N ALA A 46 -9.47 -46.12 -6.51
CA ALA A 46 -9.73 -45.81 -5.09
C ALA A 46 -8.48 -45.55 -4.23
N VAL A 47 -7.28 -45.58 -4.78
CA VAL A 47 -6.03 -45.41 -3.96
C VAL A 47 -5.27 -44.11 -4.20
N CYS A 48 -5.59 -43.32 -5.24
CA CYS A 48 -4.87 -42.07 -5.51
C CYS A 48 -5.52 -40.81 -4.90
N LEU A 49 -6.70 -40.88 -4.28
CA LEU A 49 -7.35 -39.71 -3.68
C LEU A 49 -7.00 -39.45 -2.19
N SER A 50 -6.31 -40.35 -1.53
CA SER A 50 -5.99 -40.21 -0.09
C SER A 50 -4.60 -39.63 0.21
N LEU A 51 -3.75 -39.44 -0.80
CA LEU A 51 -2.39 -38.92 -0.60
C LEU A 51 -2.22 -37.41 -0.91
N THR A 52 -3.18 -36.78 -1.56
CA THR A 52 -3.10 -35.33 -1.86
C THR A 52 -3.70 -34.42 -0.80
N ALA A 53 -4.58 -34.93 0.07
CA ALA A 53 -5.21 -34.14 1.14
C ALA A 53 -4.27 -33.84 2.33
N ASN A 54 -3.24 -34.66 2.54
CA ASN A 54 -2.33 -34.46 3.69
C ASN A 54 -1.15 -33.51 3.39
N PHE A 55 -0.87 -33.16 2.12
CA PHE A 55 0.19 -32.21 1.79
C PHE A 55 -0.24 -30.75 1.91
N CYS A 56 -1.53 -30.45 1.70
CA CYS A 56 -2.04 -29.08 1.82
C CYS A 56 -2.14 -28.62 3.29
N THR A 57 -2.57 -29.50 4.20
CA THR A 57 -2.75 -29.16 5.61
C THR A 57 -1.46 -28.96 6.41
N ALA A 58 -0.35 -29.59 5.97
CA ALA A 58 0.94 -29.44 6.67
C ALA A 58 1.66 -28.14 6.30
N GLN A 59 1.39 -27.59 5.12
CA GLN A 59 1.99 -26.33 4.66
C GLN A 59 1.27 -25.13 5.26
N ASP A 60 -0.07 -25.18 5.38
CA ASP A 60 -0.87 -24.15 6.03
C ASP A 60 -0.61 -24.09 7.55
N ALA A 61 -0.49 -25.24 8.21
CA ALA A 61 -0.18 -25.31 9.65
C ALA A 61 1.23 -24.80 10.02
N LYS A 62 2.17 -24.78 9.07
CA LYS A 62 3.52 -24.23 9.27
C LYS A 62 3.56 -22.72 9.00
N ALA A 63 2.71 -22.22 8.09
CA ALA A 63 2.61 -20.80 7.78
C ALA A 63 2.08 -19.96 8.96
N ASP A 64 1.22 -20.52 9.80
CA ASP A 64 0.67 -19.86 10.99
C ASP A 64 1.66 -19.76 12.17
N LYS A 65 2.84 -20.40 12.09
CA LYS A 65 3.85 -20.41 13.15
C LYS A 65 5.03 -19.46 12.90
N VAL A 66 5.16 -18.94 11.70
CA VAL A 66 6.24 -18.01 11.36
C VAL A 66 5.74 -16.55 11.44
N PRO A 67 6.62 -15.60 11.78
CA PRO A 67 6.24 -14.20 11.85
C PRO A 67 5.83 -13.67 10.47
N LYS A 68 4.99 -12.63 10.46
CA LYS A 68 4.58 -11.92 9.24
C LYS A 68 4.64 -10.43 9.49
N ILE A 69 5.36 -9.70 8.66
CA ILE A 69 5.33 -8.24 8.62
C ILE A 69 4.24 -7.84 7.64
N VAL A 70 3.33 -6.96 8.05
CA VAL A 70 2.22 -6.45 7.21
C VAL A 70 2.30 -4.95 6.97
N GLY A 71 3.10 -4.22 7.74
CA GLY A 71 3.29 -2.79 7.59
C GLY A 71 4.51 -2.29 8.33
N ALA A 72 5.01 -1.14 7.91
CA ALA A 72 6.13 -0.42 8.50
C ALA A 72 5.82 1.08 8.59
N ILE A 73 6.26 1.74 9.63
CA ILE A 73 6.08 3.18 9.87
C ILE A 73 7.42 3.76 10.33
N PRO A 74 7.98 4.74 9.61
CA PRO A 74 7.52 5.32 8.35
C PRO A 74 7.63 4.36 7.15
N LEU A 75 6.97 4.67 6.03
CA LEU A 75 7.01 3.88 4.79
C LEU A 75 8.34 4.02 4.03
N ALA A 76 9.05 5.12 4.23
CA ALA A 76 10.36 5.36 3.66
C ALA A 76 11.36 5.70 4.76
N ILE A 77 12.58 5.19 4.63
CA ILE A 77 13.68 5.42 5.55
C ILE A 77 14.86 6.11 4.85
N GLU A 78 15.55 6.95 5.61
CA GLU A 78 16.67 7.74 5.10
C GLU A 78 18.01 7.05 5.39
N THR A 79 18.96 7.16 4.45
CA THR A 79 20.32 6.63 4.60
C THR A 79 21.21 7.59 5.41
N GLY A 80 22.22 7.05 6.10
CA GLY A 80 23.23 7.83 6.83
C GLY A 80 22.79 8.38 8.18
N VAL A 81 21.52 8.17 8.58
CA VAL A 81 20.98 8.66 9.86
C VAL A 81 20.40 7.51 10.68
N PRO A 82 20.33 7.68 12.04
CA PRO A 82 19.63 6.72 12.89
C PRO A 82 18.16 6.63 12.54
N ILE A 83 17.70 5.43 12.22
CA ILE A 83 16.32 5.12 11.85
C ILE A 83 15.61 4.56 13.08
N LYS A 84 14.41 5.06 13.34
CA LYS A 84 13.42 4.46 14.23
C LYS A 84 12.28 3.95 13.36
N LEU A 85 12.06 2.63 13.35
CA LEU A 85 11.09 1.96 12.49
C LEU A 85 10.16 1.10 13.33
N THR A 86 8.85 1.30 13.20
CA THR A 86 7.84 0.43 13.81
C THR A 86 7.33 -0.54 12.77
N LEU A 87 7.48 -1.84 13.02
CA LEU A 87 6.86 -2.90 12.25
C LEU A 87 5.55 -3.32 12.88
N ARG A 88 4.56 -3.56 12.05
CA ARG A 88 3.28 -4.18 12.42
C ARG A 88 3.17 -5.53 11.75
N GLY A 89 2.56 -6.50 12.47
CA GLY A 89 2.42 -7.84 11.91
C GLY A 89 1.86 -8.87 12.87
N GLN A 90 2.14 -10.11 12.57
CA GLN A 90 1.78 -11.29 13.37
C GLN A 90 3.04 -11.92 13.94
N LEU A 91 2.97 -12.35 15.20
CA LEU A 91 4.09 -12.99 15.94
C LEU A 91 5.36 -12.13 16.03
N LEU A 92 5.26 -10.79 15.85
CA LEU A 92 6.40 -9.90 16.00
C LEU A 92 6.83 -9.73 17.47
N ASP A 93 5.96 -10.05 18.41
CA ASP A 93 6.27 -10.12 19.85
C ASP A 93 7.23 -11.28 20.21
N GLN A 94 7.42 -12.24 19.30
CA GLN A 94 8.29 -13.41 19.49
C GLN A 94 9.61 -13.33 18.71
N ILE A 95 9.83 -12.29 17.91
CA ILE A 95 11.03 -12.18 17.09
C ILE A 95 12.30 -12.11 17.94
N THR A 96 13.36 -12.71 17.45
CA THR A 96 14.70 -12.70 18.07
C THR A 96 15.69 -11.85 17.27
N GLU A 97 15.41 -11.66 15.95
CA GLU A 97 16.27 -10.94 15.04
C GLU A 97 15.43 -10.32 13.91
N ILE A 98 15.88 -9.17 13.40
CA ILE A 98 15.46 -8.63 12.11
C ILE A 98 16.68 -8.53 11.20
N LYS A 99 16.64 -9.22 10.07
CA LYS A 99 17.64 -9.09 9.01
C LYS A 99 17.26 -7.93 8.09
N VAL A 100 18.25 -7.09 7.78
CA VAL A 100 18.09 -5.87 6.99
C VAL A 100 18.88 -6.01 5.68
N GLY A 101 18.17 -6.11 4.56
CA GLY A 101 18.79 -6.33 3.26
C GLY A 101 19.48 -7.69 3.13
N SER A 102 20.48 -7.77 2.26
CA SER A 102 21.29 -8.98 2.00
C SER A 102 22.61 -9.01 2.79
N GLY A 103 22.88 -7.96 3.59
CA GLY A 103 24.13 -7.85 4.36
C GLY A 103 24.01 -8.32 5.80
N ASP A 104 25.08 -8.11 6.55
CA ASP A 104 25.17 -8.46 7.98
C ASP A 104 24.57 -7.39 8.90
N LEU A 105 23.90 -6.37 8.34
CA LEU A 105 23.29 -5.30 9.12
C LEU A 105 22.14 -5.88 9.95
N LYS A 106 22.23 -5.70 11.26
CA LYS A 106 21.20 -6.10 12.22
C LYS A 106 20.53 -4.87 12.79
N ALA A 107 19.20 -4.92 12.86
CA ALA A 107 18.43 -3.93 13.58
C ALA A 107 18.40 -4.29 15.07
N GLU A 108 18.60 -3.29 15.93
CA GLU A 108 18.33 -3.40 17.36
C GLU A 108 16.80 -3.45 17.57
N ILE A 109 16.30 -4.45 18.29
CA ILE A 109 14.90 -4.53 18.70
C ILE A 109 14.78 -3.76 20.02
N VAL A 110 14.23 -2.55 19.94
CA VAL A 110 14.05 -1.64 21.09
C VAL A 110 12.89 -2.11 21.96
N SER A 111 11.78 -2.45 21.33
CA SER A 111 10.59 -2.99 22.01
C SER A 111 9.83 -3.92 21.09
N LYS A 112 9.05 -4.83 21.67
CA LYS A 112 8.13 -5.71 20.95
C LYS A 112 6.97 -6.11 21.84
N GLY A 113 5.79 -6.32 21.25
CA GLY A 113 4.63 -6.70 22.04
C GLY A 113 3.33 -6.73 21.24
N LYS A 114 2.23 -6.83 21.96
CA LYS A 114 0.88 -6.72 21.39
C LYS A 114 0.61 -5.30 20.91
N ALA A 115 -0.20 -5.18 19.88
CA ALA A 115 -0.61 -3.90 19.32
C ALA A 115 -2.11 -3.86 19.10
N ALA A 116 -2.74 -2.73 19.40
CA ALA A 116 -4.17 -2.57 19.20
C ALA A 116 -4.53 -2.69 17.71
N VAL A 117 -5.57 -3.45 17.43
CA VAL A 117 -6.18 -3.52 16.10
C VAL A 117 -7.27 -2.44 16.06
N PRO A 118 -7.24 -1.51 15.09
CA PRO A 118 -8.28 -0.50 14.98
C PRO A 118 -9.66 -1.14 14.80
N PRO A 119 -10.73 -0.52 15.30
CA PRO A 119 -12.08 -1.03 15.10
C PRO A 119 -12.40 -1.22 13.61
N ASN A 120 -13.11 -2.30 13.29
CA ASN A 120 -13.51 -2.66 11.92
C ASN A 120 -12.39 -3.12 10.97
N TYR A 121 -11.16 -3.34 11.49
CA TYR A 121 -10.08 -3.92 10.70
C TYR A 121 -9.79 -5.36 11.11
N ASP A 122 -9.44 -6.20 10.11
CA ASP A 122 -8.98 -7.57 10.36
C ASP A 122 -7.54 -7.56 10.91
N ALA A 123 -7.33 -8.23 12.04
CA ALA A 123 -6.02 -8.39 12.66
C ALA A 123 -4.97 -8.99 11.69
N LYS A 124 -5.37 -9.84 10.75
CA LYS A 124 -4.47 -10.39 9.74
C LYS A 124 -3.95 -9.35 8.75
N ARG A 125 -4.76 -8.31 8.50
CA ARG A 125 -4.40 -7.19 7.60
C ARG A 125 -3.55 -6.14 8.30
N VAL A 126 -3.86 -5.82 9.55
CA VAL A 126 -3.25 -4.71 10.29
C VAL A 126 -2.07 -5.16 11.15
N GLY A 127 -2.06 -6.44 11.53
CA GLY A 127 -1.18 -6.98 12.55
C GLY A 127 -1.68 -6.70 13.98
N GLU A 128 -1.61 -7.70 14.84
CA GLU A 128 -1.95 -7.62 16.27
C GLU A 128 -0.71 -7.54 17.18
N THR A 129 0.47 -7.53 16.57
CA THR A 129 1.75 -7.40 17.24
C THR A 129 2.60 -6.34 16.55
N GLN A 130 3.54 -5.77 17.28
CA GLN A 130 4.47 -4.77 16.76
C GLN A 130 5.87 -4.98 17.32
N ALA A 131 6.85 -4.44 16.61
CA ALA A 131 8.23 -4.31 17.05
C ALA A 131 8.79 -2.95 16.66
N GLU A 132 9.44 -2.25 17.59
CA GLU A 132 10.19 -1.04 17.33
C GLU A 132 11.65 -1.40 17.11
N LEU A 133 12.20 -0.89 16.03
CA LEU A 133 13.56 -1.14 15.60
C LEU A 133 14.37 0.15 15.59
N LYS A 134 15.67 -0.01 15.84
CA LYS A 134 16.67 1.06 15.65
C LYS A 134 17.86 0.50 14.88
N PHE A 135 18.27 1.19 13.83
CA PHE A 135 19.45 0.87 13.03
C PHE A 135 19.89 2.08 12.21
N THR A 136 21.02 1.98 11.55
CA THR A 136 21.51 3.03 10.63
C THR A 136 21.94 2.34 9.33
N LEU A 137 21.40 2.76 8.20
CA LEU A 137 21.91 2.35 6.89
C LEU A 137 23.16 3.17 6.56
N PRO A 138 24.19 2.57 5.93
CA PRO A 138 25.29 3.31 5.37
C PRO A 138 24.82 4.45 4.45
N ALA A 139 25.48 5.60 4.47
CA ALA A 139 25.08 6.75 3.64
C ALA A 139 25.13 6.45 2.13
N GLU A 140 26.01 5.53 1.74
CA GLU A 140 26.17 5.07 0.36
C GLU A 140 25.12 4.04 -0.08
N THR A 141 24.24 3.59 0.82
CA THR A 141 23.17 2.67 0.44
C THR A 141 22.34 3.30 -0.69
N PRO A 142 22.18 2.61 -1.85
CA PRO A 142 21.42 3.16 -2.95
C PRO A 142 19.93 3.30 -2.60
N SER A 143 19.30 4.35 -3.11
CA SER A 143 17.85 4.50 -3.03
C SER A 143 17.14 3.37 -3.76
N GLY A 144 16.00 2.90 -3.22
CA GLY A 144 15.25 1.79 -3.78
C GLY A 144 14.47 1.01 -2.74
N ARG A 145 14.36 -0.29 -2.94
CA ARG A 145 13.68 -1.20 -2.00
C ARG A 145 14.70 -1.98 -1.18
N LEU A 146 14.40 -2.17 0.08
CA LEU A 146 15.21 -2.91 1.04
C LEU A 146 14.34 -3.95 1.73
N SER A 147 14.77 -5.20 1.74
CA SER A 147 14.01 -6.27 2.38
C SER A 147 14.29 -6.33 3.89
N LEU A 148 13.23 -6.56 4.65
CA LEU A 148 13.24 -6.84 6.08
C LEU A 148 12.70 -8.24 6.30
N ILE A 149 13.42 -9.07 7.10
CA ILE A 149 13.00 -10.44 7.41
C ILE A 149 12.98 -10.60 8.94
N ALA A 150 11.80 -10.87 9.47
CA ALA A 150 11.62 -11.16 10.89
C ALA A 150 11.94 -12.64 11.16
N VAL A 151 12.71 -12.92 12.22
CA VAL A 151 13.14 -14.28 12.59
C VAL A 151 12.65 -14.60 13.99
N THR A 152 12.08 -15.79 14.16
CA THR A 152 11.73 -16.41 15.45
C THR A 152 12.38 -17.77 15.58
N ALA A 153 12.24 -18.46 16.71
CA ALA A 153 12.67 -19.83 16.89
C ALA A 153 11.99 -20.81 15.91
N GLU A 154 10.75 -20.51 15.50
CA GLU A 154 9.94 -21.36 14.61
C GLU A 154 10.25 -21.15 13.12
N GLY A 155 10.93 -20.05 12.76
CA GLY A 155 11.31 -19.74 11.39
C GLY A 155 11.36 -18.25 11.07
N ALA A 156 11.54 -17.95 9.78
CA ALA A 156 11.65 -16.60 9.27
C ALA A 156 10.40 -16.20 8.46
N SER A 157 10.08 -14.90 8.48
CA SER A 157 9.03 -14.33 7.64
C SER A 157 9.42 -14.38 6.15
N VAL A 158 8.43 -14.22 5.27
CA VAL A 158 8.71 -13.74 3.91
C VAL A 158 9.33 -12.34 4.00
N PRO A 159 10.18 -11.95 3.01
CA PRO A 159 10.70 -10.59 2.94
C PRO A 159 9.58 -9.56 2.86
N TYR A 160 9.70 -8.48 3.62
CA TYR A 160 8.87 -7.28 3.53
C TYR A 160 9.73 -6.15 2.94
N GLU A 161 9.24 -5.48 1.92
CA GLU A 161 9.99 -4.44 1.23
C GLU A 161 9.65 -3.05 1.79
N ILE A 162 10.69 -2.31 2.20
CA ILE A 162 10.59 -0.89 2.62
C ILE A 162 11.32 -0.01 1.63
N ILE A 163 10.86 1.23 1.48
CA ILE A 163 11.51 2.22 0.61
C ILE A 163 12.73 2.82 1.33
N VAL A 164 13.85 2.91 0.63
CA VAL A 164 15.06 3.60 1.06
C VAL A 164 15.30 4.79 0.16
N ALA A 165 15.60 5.93 0.72
CA ALA A 165 15.91 7.15 -0.03
C ALA A 165 17.01 7.96 0.69
N LYS A 166 17.67 8.86 -0.05
CA LYS A 166 18.59 9.83 0.52
C LYS A 166 17.83 11.02 1.09
N ALA A 167 18.43 11.75 2.03
CA ALA A 167 17.82 12.92 2.66
C ALA A 167 17.30 13.97 1.69
N ASP A 168 18.03 14.20 0.60
CA ASP A 168 17.67 15.17 -0.43
C ASP A 168 16.56 14.70 -1.35
N GLU A 169 16.17 13.42 -1.31
CA GLU A 169 15.08 12.83 -2.07
C GLU A 169 13.74 12.81 -1.31
N LEU A 170 13.76 13.09 0.00
CA LEU A 170 12.57 13.06 0.86
C LEU A 170 12.13 14.47 1.28
N ILE A 171 10.82 14.62 1.44
CA ILE A 171 10.17 15.75 2.09
C ILE A 171 9.30 15.17 3.21
N GLN A 172 9.58 15.59 4.45
CA GLN A 172 8.68 15.26 5.54
C GLN A 172 7.45 16.18 5.49
N GLU A 173 6.28 15.61 5.63
CA GLU A 173 5.06 16.37 5.80
C GLU A 173 5.15 17.30 7.00
N LYS A 174 4.50 18.44 6.90
CA LYS A 174 4.43 19.46 7.96
C LYS A 174 2.99 19.92 8.12
N GLU A 175 2.47 19.68 9.29
CA GLU A 175 1.15 20.14 9.70
C GLU A 175 1.20 21.59 10.28
N PRO A 176 0.13 22.39 10.16
CA PRO A 176 -1.12 22.05 9.45
C PRO A 176 -1.00 22.28 7.95
N ASN A 177 -1.54 21.33 7.15
CA ASN A 177 -1.59 21.42 5.68
C ASN A 177 -3.00 21.11 5.11
N ASP A 178 -4.07 21.25 5.93
CA ASP A 178 -5.46 20.86 5.62
C ASP A 178 -6.17 21.72 4.56
N GLY A 179 -5.50 22.66 3.92
CA GLY A 179 -6.15 23.55 2.98
C GLY A 179 -5.21 24.37 2.10
N PHE A 180 -5.73 24.98 1.05
CA PHE A 180 -4.93 25.73 0.06
C PHE A 180 -4.11 26.87 0.66
N LYS A 181 -4.55 27.45 1.78
CA LYS A 181 -3.81 28.53 2.46
C LYS A 181 -2.68 28.05 3.34
N THR A 182 -2.75 26.81 3.75
CA THR A 182 -1.77 26.11 4.59
C THR A 182 -1.00 25.05 3.83
N ALA A 183 -1.22 24.96 2.50
CA ALA A 183 -0.61 23.96 1.64
C ALA A 183 0.92 23.98 1.77
N GLN A 184 1.50 22.81 1.96
CA GLN A 184 2.96 22.68 2.01
C GLN A 184 3.54 22.74 0.59
N LEU A 185 4.47 23.68 0.36
CA LEU A 185 5.19 23.76 -0.92
C LEU A 185 6.11 22.54 -1.07
N ILE A 186 5.99 21.84 -2.19
CA ILE A 186 6.81 20.67 -2.55
C ILE A 186 7.57 20.89 -3.85
N SER A 187 8.61 20.08 -4.06
CA SER A 187 9.42 20.08 -5.27
C SER A 187 9.25 18.80 -6.05
N MET A 188 9.20 18.90 -7.37
CA MET A 188 9.20 17.72 -8.26
C MET A 188 10.47 16.88 -8.07
N GLY A 189 10.34 15.58 -8.31
CA GLY A 189 11.42 14.60 -8.18
C GLY A 189 11.65 14.11 -6.76
N LYS A 190 11.09 14.79 -5.74
CA LYS A 190 11.16 14.37 -4.34
C LYS A 190 9.92 13.56 -3.95
N THR A 191 10.06 12.75 -2.91
CA THR A 191 8.97 11.97 -2.33
C THR A 191 8.56 12.58 -0.99
N VAL A 192 7.29 12.94 -0.87
CA VAL A 192 6.70 13.34 0.42
C VAL A 192 6.37 12.09 1.22
N VAL A 193 6.75 12.07 2.48
CA VAL A 193 6.34 11.06 3.46
C VAL A 193 5.28 11.70 4.35
N GLY A 194 4.04 11.22 4.25
CA GLY A 194 2.90 11.83 4.93
C GLY A 194 2.02 10.83 5.67
N THR A 195 1.09 11.38 6.45
CA THR A 195 0.13 10.62 7.26
C THR A 195 -1.20 11.36 7.36
N ILE A 196 -2.29 10.74 6.96
CA ILE A 196 -3.64 11.26 7.26
C ILE A 196 -3.90 11.04 8.75
N HIS A 197 -3.66 12.06 9.58
CA HIS A 197 -3.64 11.95 11.04
C HIS A 197 -5.01 11.69 11.64
N ASP A 198 -6.04 12.33 11.12
CA ASP A 198 -7.40 12.25 11.65
C ASP A 198 -8.42 11.87 10.57
N GLN A 199 -9.58 11.38 11.01
CA GLN A 199 -10.69 11.11 10.09
C GLN A 199 -11.18 12.39 9.43
N ARG A 200 -11.47 12.32 8.12
CA ARG A 200 -12.01 13.42 7.31
C ARG A 200 -11.03 14.58 7.12
N THR A 201 -9.76 14.40 7.36
CA THR A 201 -8.72 15.35 7.01
C THR A 201 -8.25 15.12 5.57
N VAL A 202 -7.56 16.10 5.06
CA VAL A 202 -6.98 16.11 3.71
C VAL A 202 -5.66 16.85 3.78
N ASP A 203 -4.62 16.28 3.22
CA ASP A 203 -3.33 16.92 3.13
C ASP A 203 -3.21 17.63 1.80
N VAL A 204 -2.78 18.90 1.82
CA VAL A 204 -2.69 19.76 0.66
C VAL A 204 -1.25 20.18 0.41
N PHE A 205 -0.79 19.92 -0.80
CA PHE A 205 0.55 20.29 -1.25
C PHE A 205 0.48 21.27 -2.40
N GLU A 206 1.30 22.34 -2.35
CA GLU A 206 1.45 23.29 -3.45
C GLU A 206 2.60 22.88 -4.35
N LEU A 207 2.38 22.91 -5.66
CA LEU A 207 3.38 22.67 -6.69
C LEU A 207 3.42 23.86 -7.65
N LYS A 208 4.60 24.30 -8.06
CA LYS A 208 4.78 25.24 -9.17
C LYS A 208 4.94 24.48 -10.46
N GLY A 209 4.13 24.78 -11.45
CA GLY A 209 4.16 24.13 -12.76
C GLY A 209 4.17 25.11 -13.91
N GLU A 210 4.57 24.64 -15.08
CA GLU A 210 4.64 25.43 -16.33
C GLU A 210 3.63 24.92 -17.36
N ALA A 211 3.12 25.80 -18.20
CA ALA A 211 2.21 25.43 -19.29
C ALA A 211 2.86 24.42 -20.22
N GLY A 212 2.12 23.36 -20.56
CA GLY A 212 2.60 22.26 -21.41
C GLY A 212 3.44 21.21 -20.68
N GLN A 213 3.77 21.39 -19.40
CA GLN A 213 4.51 20.44 -18.60
C GLN A 213 3.66 19.18 -18.36
N LYS A 214 4.24 18.01 -18.59
CA LYS A 214 3.61 16.72 -18.32
C LYS A 214 4.05 16.27 -16.93
N LEU A 215 3.10 15.89 -16.12
CA LEU A 215 3.33 15.40 -14.75
C LEU A 215 2.72 14.03 -14.56
N THR A 216 3.44 13.20 -13.84
CA THR A 216 2.92 12.00 -13.19
C THR A 216 2.92 12.24 -11.70
N ILE A 217 1.74 12.16 -11.07
CA ILE A 217 1.55 12.32 -9.62
C ILE A 217 1.04 10.99 -9.08
N SER A 218 1.77 10.38 -8.16
CA SER A 218 1.44 9.06 -7.60
C SER A 218 1.44 9.08 -6.09
N VAL A 219 0.50 8.36 -5.49
CA VAL A 219 0.46 8.06 -4.06
C VAL A 219 0.63 6.56 -3.90
N VAL A 220 1.63 6.15 -3.12
CA VAL A 220 1.87 4.76 -2.74
C VAL A 220 1.55 4.60 -1.26
N ALA A 221 0.61 3.75 -0.94
CA ALA A 221 0.15 3.48 0.42
C ALA A 221 -0.14 1.98 0.64
N GLN A 222 -1.15 1.44 -0.01
CA GLN A 222 -1.62 0.08 0.24
C GLN A 222 -0.62 -0.98 -0.22
N GLN A 223 0.08 -0.77 -1.33
CA GLN A 223 1.12 -1.66 -1.84
C GLN A 223 2.26 -1.90 -0.84
N VAL A 224 2.45 -0.97 0.11
CA VAL A 224 3.49 -1.03 1.15
C VAL A 224 2.93 -1.21 2.55
N GLY A 225 1.67 -1.69 2.67
CA GLY A 225 1.06 -2.11 3.92
C GLY A 225 0.39 -0.99 4.73
N SER A 226 0.19 0.20 4.17
CA SER A 226 -0.67 1.22 4.76
C SER A 226 -2.14 0.78 4.79
N LEU A 227 -2.92 1.30 5.73
CA LEU A 227 -4.37 1.12 5.76
C LEU A 227 -5.11 2.08 4.85
N MET A 228 -4.44 3.12 4.39
CA MET A 228 -4.98 4.17 3.55
C MET A 228 -5.44 3.63 2.20
N ASP A 229 -6.58 4.09 1.75
CA ASP A 229 -7.14 3.95 0.40
C ASP A 229 -7.07 5.34 -0.26
N PRO A 230 -5.97 5.68 -0.95
CA PRO A 230 -5.69 7.07 -1.30
C PRO A 230 -6.59 7.58 -2.43
N PHE A 231 -7.20 8.74 -2.22
CA PHE A 231 -7.86 9.55 -3.24
C PHE A 231 -7.04 10.80 -3.52
N LEU A 232 -6.65 10.98 -4.78
CA LEU A 232 -5.76 12.04 -5.24
C LEU A 232 -6.52 13.03 -6.12
N THR A 233 -6.42 14.34 -5.84
CA THR A 233 -6.99 15.37 -6.71
C THR A 233 -5.98 16.47 -6.98
N LEU A 234 -5.91 16.90 -8.25
CA LEU A 234 -5.17 18.07 -8.68
C LEU A 234 -6.12 19.24 -8.93
N TYR A 235 -5.78 20.39 -8.37
CA TYR A 235 -6.47 21.66 -8.57
C TYR A 235 -5.54 22.68 -9.26
N ASP A 236 -6.10 23.60 -10.01
CA ASP A 236 -5.38 24.76 -10.53
C ASP A 236 -5.24 25.86 -9.45
N GLY A 237 -4.50 26.91 -9.76
CA GLY A 237 -4.27 28.04 -8.84
C GLY A 237 -5.52 28.84 -8.47
N ALA A 238 -6.64 28.66 -9.20
CA ALA A 238 -7.95 29.22 -8.89
C ALA A 238 -8.80 28.29 -8.00
N GLY A 239 -8.28 27.11 -7.66
CA GLY A 239 -8.99 26.09 -6.87
C GLY A 239 -10.02 25.29 -7.68
N GLN A 240 -9.90 25.28 -9.01
CA GLN A 240 -10.74 24.45 -9.88
C GLN A 240 -10.12 23.07 -10.01
N VAL A 241 -10.95 22.02 -9.92
CA VAL A 241 -10.50 20.63 -10.14
C VAL A 241 -10.01 20.48 -11.58
N VAL A 242 -8.77 20.04 -11.73
CA VAL A 242 -8.19 19.64 -13.01
C VAL A 242 -8.49 18.18 -13.29
N VAL A 243 -8.17 17.30 -12.33
CA VAL A 243 -8.39 15.85 -12.41
C VAL A 243 -8.40 15.26 -11.01
N GLY A 244 -9.18 14.21 -10.81
CA GLY A 244 -9.16 13.39 -9.59
C GLY A 244 -9.11 11.93 -9.96
N VAL A 245 -8.42 11.13 -9.16
CA VAL A 245 -8.27 9.69 -9.35
C VAL A 245 -8.32 8.98 -7.99
N ASP A 246 -8.93 7.81 -8.02
CA ASP A 246 -9.02 6.87 -6.92
C ASP A 246 -8.13 5.65 -7.26
N ASP A 247 -8.70 4.54 -7.55
CA ASP A 247 -8.01 3.28 -7.84
C ASP A 247 -7.55 3.20 -9.30
N ASN A 248 -6.24 3.08 -9.56
CA ASN A 248 -5.74 2.77 -10.90
C ASN A 248 -4.48 1.90 -10.94
N ASP A 249 -3.80 1.73 -9.81
CA ASP A 249 -2.74 0.73 -9.64
C ASP A 249 -3.03 -0.08 -8.37
N GLY A 250 -3.97 -1.01 -8.49
CA GLY A 250 -4.58 -1.63 -7.33
C GLY A 250 -5.49 -0.63 -6.64
N ARG A 251 -5.20 -0.29 -5.38
CA ARG A 251 -5.86 0.76 -4.61
C ARG A 251 -5.00 1.99 -4.40
N ASP A 252 -3.82 2.05 -5.00
CA ASP A 252 -2.98 3.22 -4.97
C ASP A 252 -3.29 4.12 -6.17
N ALA A 253 -3.25 5.43 -5.98
CA ALA A 253 -3.69 6.41 -6.96
C ALA A 253 -2.52 6.98 -7.77
N THR A 254 -2.65 6.99 -9.09
CA THR A 254 -1.68 7.64 -9.99
C THR A 254 -2.43 8.41 -11.07
N LEU A 255 -2.06 9.66 -11.29
CA LEU A 255 -2.61 10.47 -12.37
C LEU A 255 -1.51 11.01 -13.29
N GLU A 256 -1.84 11.11 -14.56
CA GLU A 256 -1.02 11.78 -15.56
C GLU A 256 -1.76 13.01 -16.10
N VAL A 257 -1.06 14.14 -16.20
CA VAL A 257 -1.68 15.39 -16.61
C VAL A 257 -0.70 16.26 -17.41
N THR A 258 -1.22 17.00 -18.38
CA THR A 258 -0.49 18.10 -19.02
C THR A 258 -1.05 19.42 -18.51
N LEU A 259 -0.20 20.22 -17.86
CA LEU A 259 -0.61 21.48 -17.27
C LEU A 259 -1.01 22.50 -18.36
N ALA A 260 -2.21 23.09 -18.22
CA ALA A 260 -2.72 24.03 -19.21
C ALA A 260 -2.08 25.43 -19.10
N LYS A 261 -1.62 25.82 -17.90
CA LYS A 261 -1.11 27.16 -17.57
C LYS A 261 0.10 27.05 -16.65
N SER A 262 0.97 28.08 -16.68
CA SER A 262 2.00 28.24 -15.65
C SER A 262 1.40 28.84 -14.38
N GLY A 263 1.86 28.39 -13.21
CA GLY A 263 1.41 28.89 -11.91
C GLY A 263 1.41 27.86 -10.81
N SER A 264 0.68 28.16 -9.74
CA SER A 264 0.47 27.23 -8.63
C SER A 264 -0.57 26.18 -8.99
N TYR A 265 -0.32 24.96 -8.56
CA TYR A 265 -1.25 23.85 -8.55
C TYR A 265 -1.30 23.27 -7.14
N TYR A 266 -2.44 22.72 -6.76
CA TYR A 266 -2.61 22.11 -5.46
C TYR A 266 -2.96 20.64 -5.63
N ILE A 267 -2.22 19.79 -4.93
CA ILE A 267 -2.44 18.35 -4.87
C ILE A 267 -3.08 18.06 -3.53
N THR A 268 -4.23 17.39 -3.52
CA THR A 268 -4.84 16.92 -2.28
C THR A 268 -4.73 15.41 -2.20
N VAL A 269 -4.34 14.92 -1.03
CA VAL A 269 -4.27 13.51 -0.67
C VAL A 269 -5.23 13.28 0.49
N GLN A 270 -6.12 12.31 0.37
CA GLN A 270 -7.08 11.92 1.42
C GLN A 270 -7.39 10.43 1.34
N ASP A 271 -7.92 9.86 2.40
CA ASP A 271 -8.45 8.51 2.37
C ASP A 271 -9.84 8.47 1.73
N ALA A 272 -10.08 7.57 0.78
CA ALA A 272 -11.34 7.46 0.03
C ALA A 272 -12.55 7.13 0.93
N ASN A 273 -12.30 6.57 2.12
CA ASN A 273 -13.32 6.22 3.10
C ASN A 273 -13.40 7.21 4.28
N ASP A 274 -12.79 8.40 4.15
CA ASP A 274 -12.74 9.41 5.22
C ASP A 274 -12.08 8.88 6.52
N ALA A 275 -11.22 7.86 6.44
CA ALA A 275 -10.51 7.30 7.58
C ALA A 275 -9.17 8.02 7.80
N GLY A 276 -8.58 7.82 8.98
CA GLY A 276 -7.30 8.42 9.35
C GLY A 276 -6.75 7.80 10.64
N GLY A 277 -5.51 8.12 10.95
CA GLY A 277 -4.80 7.62 12.11
C GLY A 277 -3.35 7.22 11.81
N PRO A 278 -2.61 6.72 12.79
CA PRO A 278 -1.16 6.50 12.68
C PRO A 278 -0.76 5.41 11.66
N HIS A 279 -1.72 4.68 11.10
CA HIS A 279 -1.50 3.64 10.08
C HIS A 279 -1.93 4.08 8.67
N PHE A 280 -2.37 5.35 8.51
CA PHE A 280 -2.78 5.93 7.23
C PHE A 280 -1.63 6.74 6.65
N VAL A 281 -0.49 6.08 6.52
CA VAL A 281 0.77 6.66 6.01
C VAL A 281 0.83 6.51 4.49
N TYR A 282 1.47 7.46 3.80
CA TYR A 282 1.60 7.45 2.35
C TYR A 282 2.90 8.05 1.85
N LEU A 283 3.24 7.76 0.62
CA LEU A 283 4.32 8.39 -0.14
C LEU A 283 3.70 9.09 -1.35
N LEU A 284 3.80 10.43 -1.41
CA LEU A 284 3.40 11.22 -2.58
C LEU A 284 4.63 11.55 -3.41
N LYS A 285 4.61 11.24 -4.70
CA LYS A 285 5.68 11.58 -5.64
C LYS A 285 5.14 12.31 -6.85
N VAL A 286 5.83 13.38 -7.26
CA VAL A 286 5.56 14.13 -8.49
C VAL A 286 6.79 14.05 -9.37
N THR A 287 6.61 13.53 -10.59
CA THR A 287 7.67 13.43 -11.60
C THR A 287 7.21 14.05 -12.92
N GLN A 288 8.18 14.27 -13.79
CA GLN A 288 8.00 14.83 -15.12
C GLN A 288 8.22 13.76 -16.18
#